data_0821d441f1dfd459bc0e2a7bbb346d45
#
_entry.id   0821d441f1dfd459bc0e2a7bbb346d45
#
_cell.length_a   1.000
_cell.length_b   1.000
_cell.length_c   1.000
_cell.angle_alpha   90.00
_cell.angle_beta   90.00
_cell.angle_gamma   90.00
#
_symmetry.space_group_name_H-M   'P 1'
#
loop_
_entity.id
_entity.type
_entity.pdbx_description
1 polymer ?
#
loop_
_entity_poly.entity_id
_entity_poly.type
_entity_poly.pdbx_seq_one_letter_code
_entity_poly.pdbx_strand_id
1 'polypeptide(L)'
;MWQEAIEKDGFAILPRFFGREEIEQLLEKISAAAPRRSRAGVRHALGLTPVAELAQQPAVIEHARAVLGPAAFPYRATLFDKSPKSNWLVVWNQDTALPLCEHRETAGWGPWSVKEGVAYAHAPTAALEQILALRIHLDHSTTLNGPLRVLPGTHTLGVLDDDRVHELATKMPQVECVVPAGGILAIRPLLIHSSSKSQVEAERRVLHIEYASSPSIAAPLDLAVT
;
A
#
# COMPACT_ATOMS: atom_id res chain seq x y z
N MET A 1 13.03 13.90 -10.55
CA MET A 1 12.28 14.16 -9.28
C MET A 1 11.57 12.87 -8.87
N TRP A 2 11.01 12.77 -7.65
CA TRP A 2 10.35 11.53 -7.18
C TRP A 2 9.11 11.13 -8.03
N GLN A 3 8.38 12.11 -8.61
CA GLN A 3 7.26 11.84 -9.54
C GLN A 3 7.75 11.12 -10.81
N GLU A 4 8.87 11.51 -11.38
CA GLU A 4 9.46 10.83 -12.54
C GLU A 4 9.85 9.38 -12.21
N ALA A 5 10.30 9.11 -10.98
CA ALA A 5 10.56 7.75 -10.52
C ALA A 5 9.27 6.92 -10.43
N ILE A 6 8.15 7.54 -9.95
CA ILE A 6 6.84 6.87 -9.95
C ILE A 6 6.36 6.55 -11.37
N GLU A 7 6.56 7.44 -12.32
CA GLU A 7 6.17 7.22 -13.72
C GLU A 7 7.03 6.16 -14.40
N LYS A 8 8.34 6.22 -14.17
CA LYS A 8 9.32 5.33 -14.83
C LYS A 8 9.42 3.96 -14.15
N ASP A 9 9.59 3.95 -12.84
CA ASP A 9 9.98 2.77 -12.07
C ASP A 9 8.80 2.18 -11.27
N GLY A 10 7.70 2.94 -11.10
CA GLY A 10 6.51 2.53 -10.35
C GLY A 10 6.62 2.74 -8.84
N PHE A 11 7.75 3.25 -8.34
CA PHE A 11 7.97 3.57 -6.93
C PHE A 11 8.96 4.71 -6.73
N ALA A 12 8.89 5.33 -5.56
CA ALA A 12 9.87 6.32 -5.09
C ALA A 12 10.00 6.27 -3.57
N ILE A 13 11.20 6.53 -3.06
CA ILE A 13 11.46 6.63 -1.62
C ILE A 13 11.69 8.10 -1.24
N LEU A 14 10.95 8.57 -0.23
CA LEU A 14 11.12 9.86 0.42
C LEU A 14 11.66 9.58 1.84
N PRO A 15 12.99 9.61 2.05
CA PRO A 15 13.61 9.02 3.23
C PRO A 15 13.44 9.84 4.51
N ARG A 16 13.07 11.11 4.41
CA ARG A 16 12.92 12.04 5.54
C ARG A 16 11.65 12.85 5.36
N PHE A 17 10.53 12.29 5.80
CA PHE A 17 9.24 12.93 5.68
C PHE A 17 8.69 13.38 7.03
N PHE A 18 8.71 12.48 8.00
CA PHE A 18 8.30 12.74 9.38
C PHE A 18 9.50 12.73 10.31
N GLY A 19 9.48 13.60 11.32
CA GLY A 19 10.40 13.57 12.42
C GLY A 19 10.14 12.39 13.38
N ARG A 20 11.12 12.10 14.21
CA ARG A 20 11.02 11.00 15.19
C ARG A 20 9.84 11.19 16.15
N GLU A 21 9.68 12.38 16.71
CA GLU A 21 8.61 12.71 17.65
C GLU A 21 7.22 12.55 17.01
N GLU A 22 7.06 12.93 15.72
CA GLU A 22 5.80 12.77 15.00
C GLU A 22 5.43 11.31 14.85
N ILE A 23 6.41 10.44 14.55
CA ILE A 23 6.20 8.99 14.44
C ILE A 23 5.87 8.36 15.79
N GLU A 24 6.56 8.74 16.87
CA GLU A 24 6.29 8.26 18.21
C GLU A 24 4.86 8.64 18.65
N GLN A 25 4.44 9.88 18.46
CA GLN A 25 3.08 10.36 18.76
C GLN A 25 2.02 9.64 17.90
N LEU A 26 2.31 9.41 16.61
CA LEU A 26 1.41 8.68 15.74
C LEU A 26 1.22 7.23 16.19
N LEU A 27 2.30 6.55 16.57
CA LEU A 27 2.26 5.20 17.11
C LEU A 27 1.44 5.10 18.40
N GLU A 28 1.60 6.06 19.32
CA GLU A 28 0.81 6.14 20.54
C GLU A 28 -0.69 6.29 20.23
N LYS A 29 -1.05 7.24 19.36
CA LYS A 29 -2.44 7.48 18.94
C LYS A 29 -3.07 6.26 18.26
N ILE A 30 -2.35 5.60 17.34
CA ILE A 30 -2.83 4.39 16.67
C ILE A 30 -2.99 3.25 17.69
N SER A 31 -2.04 3.08 18.60
CA SER A 31 -2.09 2.03 19.62
C SER A 31 -3.27 2.20 20.57
N ALA A 32 -3.60 3.44 20.93
CA ALA A 32 -4.76 3.76 21.75
C ALA A 32 -6.09 3.55 21.02
N ALA A 33 -6.13 3.81 19.71
CA ALA A 33 -7.34 3.72 18.90
C ALA A 33 -7.62 2.30 18.37
N ALA A 34 -6.61 1.43 18.24
CA ALA A 34 -6.74 0.10 17.64
C ALA A 34 -7.03 -0.99 18.68
N PRO A 35 -8.30 -1.37 18.91
CA PRO A 35 -8.66 -2.30 19.99
C PRO A 35 -8.25 -3.75 19.72
N ARG A 36 -8.09 -4.16 18.47
CA ARG A 36 -7.68 -5.52 18.07
C ARG A 36 -6.78 -5.48 16.85
N ARG A 37 -5.66 -6.20 16.92
CA ARG A 37 -4.77 -6.45 15.77
C ARG A 37 -5.03 -7.87 15.25
N SER A 38 -5.17 -8.00 13.93
CA SER A 38 -5.09 -9.30 13.28
C SER A 38 -3.64 -9.79 13.27
N ARG A 39 -3.43 -11.04 12.84
CA ARG A 39 -2.06 -11.61 12.72
C ARG A 39 -1.14 -10.80 11.79
N ALA A 40 -1.71 -10.01 10.86
CA ALA A 40 -0.95 -9.21 9.89
C ALA A 40 -0.98 -7.70 10.18
N GLY A 41 -1.72 -7.26 11.22
CA GLY A 41 -1.91 -5.85 11.55
C GLY A 41 -3.37 -5.43 11.62
N VAL A 42 -3.70 -4.21 11.21
CA VAL A 42 -5.07 -3.66 11.21
C VAL A 42 -5.49 -3.35 9.78
N ARG A 43 -6.54 -4.02 9.31
CA ARG A 43 -7.24 -3.64 8.06
C ARG A 43 -8.22 -2.51 8.32
N HIS A 44 -8.68 -1.87 7.25
CA HIS A 44 -9.66 -0.79 7.29
C HIS A 44 -9.25 0.32 8.27
N ALA A 45 -7.94 0.63 8.27
CA ALA A 45 -7.35 1.51 9.26
C ALA A 45 -7.77 2.98 9.11
N LEU A 46 -8.41 3.39 7.98
CA LEU A 46 -9.05 4.71 7.87
C LEU A 46 -10.22 4.89 8.86
N GLY A 47 -10.77 3.80 9.39
CA GLY A 47 -11.73 3.86 10.49
C GLY A 47 -11.13 4.35 11.82
N LEU A 48 -9.80 4.41 11.94
CA LEU A 48 -9.11 4.97 13.10
C LEU A 48 -8.89 6.47 12.88
N THR A 49 -9.44 7.30 13.75
CA THR A 49 -9.33 8.77 13.66
C THR A 49 -7.91 9.26 13.38
N PRO A 50 -6.84 8.82 14.09
CA PRO A 50 -5.49 9.30 13.83
C PRO A 50 -4.95 8.93 12.44
N VAL A 51 -5.44 7.84 11.84
CA VAL A 51 -5.07 7.43 10.48
C VAL A 51 -5.82 8.25 9.44
N ALA A 52 -7.13 8.47 9.64
CA ALA A 52 -7.95 9.29 8.76
C ALA A 52 -7.44 10.75 8.72
N GLU A 53 -7.10 11.32 9.88
CA GLU A 53 -6.51 12.65 10.00
C GLU A 53 -5.16 12.74 9.27
N LEU A 54 -4.27 11.76 9.48
CA LEU A 54 -2.98 11.70 8.81
C LEU A 54 -3.13 11.61 7.30
N ALA A 55 -4.05 10.76 6.81
CA ALA A 55 -4.28 10.57 5.38
C ALA A 55 -4.76 11.86 4.67
N GLN A 56 -5.39 12.76 5.41
CA GLN A 56 -5.89 14.05 4.92
C GLN A 56 -4.93 15.22 5.19
N GLN A 57 -3.84 15.01 5.94
CA GLN A 57 -2.88 16.07 6.18
C GLN A 57 -2.30 16.61 4.87
N PRO A 58 -2.26 17.95 4.66
CA PRO A 58 -1.74 18.55 3.43
C PRO A 58 -0.36 18.00 3.05
N ALA A 59 0.54 17.85 4.01
CA ALA A 59 1.87 17.30 3.78
C ALA A 59 1.83 15.90 3.14
N VAL A 60 0.83 15.07 3.43
CA VAL A 60 0.70 13.70 2.92
C VAL A 60 -0.10 13.67 1.62
N ILE A 61 -1.33 14.22 1.63
CA ILE A 61 -2.25 14.12 0.50
C ILE A 61 -1.74 14.84 -0.76
N GLU A 62 -0.98 15.93 -0.60
CA GLU A 62 -0.39 16.65 -1.75
C GLU A 62 0.61 15.78 -2.53
N HIS A 63 1.23 14.78 -1.92
CA HIS A 63 2.05 13.80 -2.64
C HIS A 63 1.19 12.89 -3.52
N ALA A 64 0.02 12.47 -3.05
CA ALA A 64 -0.91 11.71 -3.89
C ALA A 64 -1.47 12.59 -5.01
N ARG A 65 -1.86 13.84 -4.71
CA ARG A 65 -2.37 14.80 -5.69
C ARG A 65 -1.36 15.18 -6.76
N ALA A 66 -0.09 15.23 -6.43
CA ALA A 66 0.99 15.51 -7.38
C ALA A 66 1.18 14.41 -8.46
N VAL A 67 0.62 13.21 -8.23
CA VAL A 67 0.69 12.06 -9.15
C VAL A 67 -0.67 11.74 -9.76
N LEU A 68 -1.76 11.87 -8.97
CA LEU A 68 -3.10 11.44 -9.35
C LEU A 68 -4.02 12.60 -9.75
N GLY A 69 -3.60 13.84 -9.53
CA GLY A 69 -4.41 15.03 -9.75
C GLY A 69 -5.12 15.53 -8.48
N PRO A 70 -5.69 16.76 -8.55
CA PRO A 70 -6.18 17.49 -7.37
C PRO A 70 -7.39 16.86 -6.67
N ALA A 71 -8.13 15.99 -7.35
CA ALA A 71 -9.27 15.27 -6.78
C ALA A 71 -8.89 14.00 -6.01
N ALA A 72 -7.59 13.68 -5.91
CA ALA A 72 -7.12 12.49 -5.21
C ALA A 72 -7.55 12.49 -3.73
N PHE A 73 -8.01 11.33 -3.27
CA PHE A 73 -8.49 11.13 -1.91
C PHE A 73 -8.07 9.76 -1.37
N PRO A 74 -7.86 9.60 -0.05
CA PRO A 74 -7.59 8.30 0.56
C PRO A 74 -8.87 7.46 0.61
N TYR A 75 -8.81 6.21 0.16
CA TYR A 75 -9.95 5.30 0.19
C TYR A 75 -9.71 4.04 1.01
N ARG A 76 -8.44 3.66 1.24
CA ARG A 76 -8.09 2.49 2.04
C ARG A 76 -6.82 2.74 2.84
N ALA A 77 -6.79 2.22 4.08
CA ALA A 77 -5.55 2.11 4.81
C ALA A 77 -5.41 0.75 5.49
N THR A 78 -4.16 0.26 5.58
CA THR A 78 -3.80 -0.95 6.30
C THR A 78 -2.54 -0.70 7.11
N LEU A 79 -2.58 -0.97 8.40
CA LEU A 79 -1.38 -1.01 9.22
C LEU A 79 -0.82 -2.44 9.15
N PHE A 80 0.31 -2.61 8.49
CA PHE A 80 1.10 -3.84 8.52
C PHE A 80 2.00 -3.85 9.75
N ASP A 81 1.93 -4.92 10.53
CA ASP A 81 2.68 -5.06 11.78
C ASP A 81 3.47 -6.38 11.77
N LYS A 82 4.62 -6.36 11.12
CA LYS A 82 5.53 -7.51 11.12
C LYS A 82 6.37 -7.47 12.39
N SER A 83 6.33 -8.55 13.16
CA SER A 83 6.99 -8.68 14.45
C SER A 83 7.51 -10.11 14.65
N PRO A 84 8.29 -10.40 15.69
CA PRO A 84 8.71 -11.77 16.00
C PRO A 84 7.55 -12.75 16.14
N LYS A 85 6.41 -12.30 16.65
CA LYS A 85 5.18 -13.10 16.82
C LYS A 85 4.34 -13.17 15.54
N SER A 86 4.60 -12.32 14.56
CA SER A 86 3.86 -12.21 13.30
C SER A 86 4.83 -11.94 12.14
N ASN A 87 5.51 -13.00 11.71
CA ASN A 87 6.54 -12.94 10.68
C ASN A 87 6.11 -13.74 9.44
N TRP A 88 5.46 -13.08 8.50
CA TRP A 88 4.92 -13.70 7.28
C TRP A 88 5.75 -13.37 6.04
N LEU A 89 5.68 -14.27 5.06
CA LEU A 89 6.17 -14.05 3.70
C LEU A 89 5.07 -13.42 2.85
N VAL A 90 5.42 -12.45 2.02
CA VAL A 90 4.61 -12.01 0.87
C VAL A 90 5.33 -12.49 -0.39
N VAL A 91 4.71 -13.41 -1.12
CA VAL A 91 5.22 -13.87 -2.41
C VAL A 91 5.17 -12.73 -3.43
N TRP A 92 5.84 -12.87 -4.57
CA TRP A 92 5.75 -11.91 -5.66
C TRP A 92 4.31 -11.80 -6.15
N ASN A 93 3.78 -10.59 -6.19
CA ASN A 93 2.40 -10.28 -6.54
C ASN A 93 2.23 -8.83 -6.99
N GLN A 94 1.02 -8.49 -7.44
CA GLN A 94 0.51 -7.14 -7.65
C GLN A 94 -0.66 -6.89 -6.69
N ASP A 95 -0.90 -5.66 -6.27
CA ASP A 95 -2.08 -5.27 -5.47
C ASP A 95 -3.24 -4.95 -6.40
N THR A 96 -4.08 -5.95 -6.70
CA THR A 96 -5.15 -5.82 -7.71
C THR A 96 -6.55 -5.77 -7.14
N ALA A 97 -6.75 -6.06 -5.83
CA ALA A 97 -8.07 -6.12 -5.23
C ALA A 97 -8.48 -4.78 -4.58
N LEU A 98 -9.60 -4.22 -5.00
CA LEU A 98 -10.17 -2.98 -4.46
C LEU A 98 -11.38 -3.26 -3.54
N PRO A 99 -11.55 -2.50 -2.43
CA PRO A 99 -12.74 -2.53 -1.62
C PRO A 99 -13.90 -1.83 -2.34
N LEU A 100 -15.09 -2.43 -2.30
CA LEU A 100 -16.28 -1.96 -2.99
C LEU A 100 -17.46 -1.90 -2.03
N CYS A 101 -18.37 -0.94 -2.25
CA CYS A 101 -19.55 -0.77 -1.40
C CYS A 101 -20.52 -1.94 -1.46
N GLU A 102 -20.57 -2.66 -2.58
CA GLU A 102 -21.44 -3.81 -2.80
C GLU A 102 -20.74 -4.90 -3.64
N HIS A 103 -21.22 -6.12 -3.53
CA HIS A 103 -20.91 -7.19 -4.46
C HIS A 103 -21.91 -7.12 -5.63
N ARG A 104 -21.45 -6.76 -6.80
CA ARG A 104 -22.24 -6.77 -8.03
C ARG A 104 -21.39 -7.27 -9.19
N GLU A 105 -21.76 -8.44 -9.75
CA GLU A 105 -21.07 -8.99 -10.91
C GLU A 105 -20.99 -7.98 -12.03
N THR A 106 -19.76 -7.65 -12.41
CA THR A 106 -19.45 -6.60 -13.39
C THR A 106 -18.32 -7.07 -14.30
N ALA A 107 -18.49 -6.89 -15.60
CA ALA A 107 -17.49 -7.31 -16.57
C ALA A 107 -16.12 -6.68 -16.29
N GLY A 108 -15.07 -7.49 -16.28
CA GLY A 108 -13.70 -7.06 -15.99
C GLY A 108 -13.35 -6.95 -14.49
N TRP A 109 -14.31 -7.22 -13.60
CA TRP A 109 -14.10 -7.26 -12.16
C TRP A 109 -14.20 -8.68 -11.61
N GLY A 110 -13.30 -9.05 -10.73
CA GLY A 110 -13.27 -10.37 -10.11
C GLY A 110 -11.93 -11.08 -10.29
N PRO A 111 -11.69 -12.17 -9.56
CA PRO A 111 -12.60 -12.81 -8.63
C PRO A 111 -12.93 -11.95 -7.40
N TRP A 112 -14.09 -12.26 -6.80
CA TRP A 112 -14.61 -11.57 -5.63
C TRP A 112 -14.19 -12.23 -4.32
N SER A 113 -14.09 -11.45 -3.27
CA SER A 113 -13.86 -11.91 -1.90
C SER A 113 -14.51 -10.97 -0.89
N VAL A 114 -14.65 -11.42 0.36
CA VAL A 114 -15.11 -10.58 1.48
C VAL A 114 -14.03 -10.57 2.55
N LYS A 115 -13.64 -9.39 3.02
CA LYS A 115 -12.66 -9.20 4.09
C LYS A 115 -13.25 -8.28 5.15
N GLU A 116 -13.45 -8.82 6.36
CA GLU A 116 -14.04 -8.07 7.50
C GLU A 116 -15.34 -7.35 7.14
N GLY A 117 -16.21 -8.02 6.38
CA GLY A 117 -17.53 -7.51 5.97
C GLY A 117 -17.55 -6.60 4.74
N VAL A 118 -16.40 -6.23 4.19
CA VAL A 118 -16.30 -5.42 2.97
C VAL A 118 -16.10 -6.32 1.75
N ALA A 119 -16.82 -6.06 0.67
CA ALA A 119 -16.64 -6.72 -0.62
C ALA A 119 -15.35 -6.24 -1.30
N TYR A 120 -14.61 -7.18 -1.90
CA TYR A 120 -13.41 -6.90 -2.69
C TYR A 120 -13.52 -7.60 -4.03
N ALA A 121 -13.08 -6.94 -5.09
CA ALA A 121 -12.91 -7.56 -6.39
C ALA A 121 -11.54 -7.20 -6.98
N HIS A 122 -10.92 -8.13 -7.71
CA HIS A 122 -9.80 -7.76 -8.57
C HIS A 122 -10.30 -6.81 -9.64
N ALA A 123 -9.61 -5.68 -9.77
CA ALA A 123 -10.00 -4.57 -10.64
C ALA A 123 -9.30 -4.63 -11.99
N PRO A 124 -9.88 -4.05 -13.06
CA PRO A 124 -9.21 -3.91 -14.33
C PRO A 124 -8.04 -2.95 -14.25
N THR A 125 -7.05 -3.11 -15.12
CA THR A 125 -5.85 -2.27 -15.22
C THR A 125 -6.16 -0.78 -15.18
N ALA A 126 -7.15 -0.31 -15.94
CA ALA A 126 -7.52 1.10 -16.03
C ALA A 126 -7.94 1.73 -14.69
N ALA A 127 -8.53 0.94 -13.78
CA ALA A 127 -8.85 1.41 -12.43
C ALA A 127 -7.58 1.46 -11.56
N LEU A 128 -6.71 0.44 -11.65
CA LEU A 128 -5.50 0.31 -10.83
C LEU A 128 -4.42 1.34 -11.20
N GLU A 129 -4.36 1.77 -12.46
CA GLU A 129 -3.47 2.86 -12.92
C GLU A 129 -3.81 4.21 -12.29
N GLN A 130 -5.02 4.38 -11.78
CA GLN A 130 -5.49 5.59 -11.11
C GLN A 130 -5.27 5.58 -9.59
N ILE A 131 -4.41 4.71 -9.10
CA ILE A 131 -4.14 4.53 -7.66
C ILE A 131 -2.65 4.74 -7.37
N LEU A 132 -2.38 5.33 -6.22
CA LEU A 132 -1.06 5.44 -5.61
C LEU A 132 -1.16 5.04 -4.14
N ALA A 133 -0.24 4.23 -3.68
CA ALA A 133 -0.09 3.95 -2.26
C ALA A 133 1.09 4.72 -1.68
N LEU A 134 0.89 5.32 -0.50
CA LEU A 134 1.92 5.92 0.33
C LEU A 134 2.13 5.02 1.56
N ARG A 135 3.28 4.40 1.64
CA ARG A 135 3.67 3.49 2.72
C ARG A 135 4.53 4.27 3.71
N ILE A 136 3.93 4.72 4.80
CA ILE A 136 4.61 5.47 5.88
C ILE A 136 5.27 4.47 6.80
N HIS A 137 6.58 4.54 6.93
CA HIS A 137 7.38 3.63 7.75
C HIS A 137 7.43 4.15 9.19
N LEU A 138 6.74 3.45 10.09
CA LEU A 138 6.73 3.78 11.52
C LEU A 138 7.98 3.23 12.23
N ASP A 139 8.58 2.19 11.67
CA ASP A 139 9.87 1.62 12.05
C ASP A 139 10.81 1.59 10.85
N HIS A 140 12.10 1.42 11.08
CA HIS A 140 13.07 1.23 10.01
C HIS A 140 12.78 -0.05 9.23
N SER A 141 12.71 0.03 7.90
CA SER A 141 12.81 -1.13 7.01
C SER A 141 14.26 -1.28 6.56
N THR A 142 14.85 -2.40 6.91
CA THR A 142 16.26 -2.74 6.62
C THR A 142 16.32 -4.03 5.80
N THR A 143 17.46 -4.35 5.23
CA THR A 143 17.68 -5.60 4.49
C THR A 143 17.40 -6.86 5.33
N LEU A 144 17.50 -6.76 6.67
CA LEU A 144 17.35 -7.90 7.58
C LEU A 144 15.92 -8.12 8.08
N ASN A 145 15.05 -7.08 8.07
CA ASN A 145 13.69 -7.22 8.62
C ASN A 145 12.59 -7.37 7.55
N GLY A 146 12.98 -7.86 6.37
CA GLY A 146 12.08 -8.16 5.26
C GLY A 146 11.45 -6.90 4.64
N PRO A 147 12.26 -5.99 4.10
CA PRO A 147 11.75 -4.82 3.39
C PRO A 147 10.92 -5.22 2.18
N LEU A 148 10.15 -4.30 1.63
CA LEU A 148 9.53 -4.54 0.34
C LEU A 148 10.63 -4.66 -0.72
N ARG A 149 10.49 -5.63 -1.62
CA ARG A 149 11.30 -5.77 -2.84
C ARG A 149 10.39 -5.54 -4.03
N VAL A 150 10.89 -4.85 -5.04
CA VAL A 150 10.12 -4.48 -6.22
C VAL A 150 10.87 -4.84 -7.49
N LEU A 151 10.13 -5.02 -8.60
CA LEU A 151 10.67 -5.12 -9.95
C LEU A 151 10.37 -3.80 -10.68
N PRO A 152 11.33 -2.87 -10.81
CA PRO A 152 11.10 -1.55 -11.38
C PRO A 152 10.50 -1.60 -12.78
N GLY A 153 9.54 -0.71 -13.07
CA GLY A 153 8.90 -0.56 -14.37
C GLY A 153 7.77 -1.54 -14.68
N THR A 154 7.58 -2.59 -13.86
CA THR A 154 6.55 -3.63 -14.14
C THR A 154 5.12 -3.15 -13.97
N HIS A 155 4.89 -2.02 -13.32
CA HIS A 155 3.56 -1.41 -13.18
C HIS A 155 2.92 -1.02 -14.54
N THR A 156 3.72 -0.85 -15.59
CA THR A 156 3.26 -0.52 -16.94
C THR A 156 2.77 -1.72 -17.75
N LEU A 157 2.92 -2.94 -17.21
CA LEU A 157 2.56 -4.18 -17.90
C LEU A 157 1.08 -4.59 -17.70
N GLY A 158 0.32 -3.79 -16.98
CA GLY A 158 -1.06 -4.11 -16.62
C GLY A 158 -1.16 -5.20 -15.54
N VAL A 159 -2.36 -5.78 -15.42
CA VAL A 159 -2.60 -6.92 -14.54
C VAL A 159 -2.02 -8.18 -15.17
N LEU A 160 -1.23 -8.90 -14.41
CA LEU A 160 -0.53 -10.12 -14.85
C LEU A 160 -1.05 -11.34 -14.08
N ASP A 161 -0.97 -12.50 -14.70
CA ASP A 161 -1.16 -13.78 -14.02
C ASP A 161 0.06 -14.18 -13.18
N ASP A 162 -0.13 -15.15 -12.30
CA ASP A 162 0.91 -15.60 -11.36
C ASP A 162 2.14 -16.18 -12.08
N ASP A 163 1.96 -16.86 -13.21
CA ASP A 163 3.05 -17.46 -14.00
C ASP A 163 3.93 -16.35 -14.58
N ARG A 164 3.32 -15.30 -15.12
CA ARG A 164 4.04 -14.16 -15.68
C ARG A 164 4.74 -13.35 -14.59
N VAL A 165 4.09 -13.14 -13.45
CA VAL A 165 4.72 -12.50 -12.27
C VAL A 165 5.95 -13.30 -11.84
N HIS A 166 5.83 -14.62 -11.75
CA HIS A 166 6.95 -15.49 -11.36
C HIS A 166 8.09 -15.47 -12.38
N GLU A 167 7.78 -15.53 -13.66
CA GLU A 167 8.76 -15.44 -14.76
C GLU A 167 9.57 -14.14 -14.65
N LEU A 168 8.89 -12.99 -14.50
CA LEU A 168 9.55 -11.68 -14.37
C LEU A 168 10.41 -11.61 -13.11
N ALA A 169 9.95 -12.14 -11.99
CA ALA A 169 10.69 -12.15 -10.73
C ALA A 169 12.01 -12.96 -10.81
N THR A 170 12.10 -13.94 -11.70
CA THR A 170 13.33 -14.71 -11.94
C THR A 170 14.29 -14.04 -12.91
N LYS A 171 13.79 -13.17 -13.80
CA LYS A 171 14.58 -12.59 -14.91
C LYS A 171 14.98 -11.13 -14.69
N MET A 172 14.18 -10.36 -13.95
CA MET A 172 14.40 -8.93 -13.78
C MET A 172 15.24 -8.61 -12.52
N PRO A 173 16.01 -7.51 -12.55
CA PRO A 173 16.69 -7.02 -11.36
C PRO A 173 15.68 -6.60 -10.30
N GLN A 174 15.96 -6.97 -9.06
CA GLN A 174 15.14 -6.65 -7.88
C GLN A 174 15.76 -5.48 -7.13
N VAL A 175 14.91 -4.61 -6.58
CA VAL A 175 15.34 -3.51 -5.71
C VAL A 175 14.74 -3.70 -4.32
N GLU A 176 15.58 -3.71 -3.28
CA GLU A 176 15.13 -3.69 -1.89
C GLU A 176 14.82 -2.26 -1.45
N CYS A 177 13.59 -2.02 -1.02
CA CYS A 177 13.14 -0.72 -0.54
C CYS A 177 13.52 -0.54 0.94
N VAL A 178 14.77 -0.20 1.20
CA VAL A 178 15.24 0.19 2.54
C VAL A 178 14.76 1.60 2.82
N VAL A 179 13.95 1.77 3.87
CA VAL A 179 13.33 3.05 4.22
C VAL A 179 13.49 3.29 5.72
N PRO A 180 14.03 4.45 6.13
CA PRO A 180 14.15 4.79 7.54
C PRO A 180 12.76 5.05 8.17
N ALA A 181 12.64 4.93 9.49
CA ALA A 181 11.46 5.40 10.21
C ALA A 181 11.19 6.87 9.89
N GLY A 182 9.94 7.23 9.68
CA GLY A 182 9.52 8.55 9.22
C GLY A 182 9.63 8.75 7.70
N GLY A 183 10.20 7.79 6.95
CA GLY A 183 10.22 7.82 5.50
C GLY A 183 8.92 7.31 4.87
N ILE A 184 8.70 7.66 3.61
CA ILE A 184 7.59 7.15 2.78
C ILE A 184 8.16 6.40 1.59
N LEU A 185 7.57 5.23 1.31
CA LEU A 185 7.68 4.55 0.03
C LEU A 185 6.37 4.77 -0.73
N ALA A 186 6.41 5.57 -1.78
CA ALA A 186 5.30 5.69 -2.74
C ALA A 186 5.40 4.56 -3.77
N ILE A 187 4.26 3.90 -4.08
CA ILE A 187 4.24 2.73 -4.97
C ILE A 187 2.95 2.65 -5.77
N ARG A 188 3.05 2.25 -7.05
CA ARG A 188 1.91 1.88 -7.88
C ARG A 188 1.42 0.46 -7.55
N PRO A 189 0.10 0.21 -7.48
CA PRO A 189 -0.43 -1.12 -7.11
C PRO A 189 -0.04 -2.23 -8.09
N LEU A 190 0.10 -1.92 -9.38
CA LEU A 190 0.52 -2.85 -10.42
C LEU A 190 2.03 -3.15 -10.43
N LEU A 191 2.83 -2.47 -9.60
CA LEU A 191 4.25 -2.81 -9.47
C LEU A 191 4.40 -4.17 -8.81
N ILE A 192 5.09 -5.10 -9.46
CA ILE A 192 5.36 -6.42 -8.90
C ILE A 192 6.25 -6.26 -7.68
N HIS A 193 5.81 -6.79 -6.55
CA HIS A 193 6.51 -6.67 -5.29
C HIS A 193 6.41 -7.93 -4.42
N SER A 194 7.32 -8.03 -3.45
CA SER A 194 7.37 -9.11 -2.46
C SER A 194 7.94 -8.61 -1.14
N SER A 195 7.83 -9.41 -0.08
CA SER A 195 8.49 -9.11 1.20
C SER A 195 8.88 -10.41 1.89
N SER A 196 10.16 -10.60 2.16
CA SER A 196 10.68 -11.76 2.87
C SER A 196 10.23 -11.77 4.33
N LYS A 197 10.37 -12.90 5.00
CA LYS A 197 10.30 -12.95 6.46
C LYS A 197 11.46 -12.14 7.05
N SER A 198 11.23 -11.53 8.21
CA SER A 198 12.28 -10.90 9.00
C SER A 198 13.27 -11.95 9.50
N GLN A 199 14.54 -11.63 9.45
CA GLN A 199 15.66 -12.45 9.99
C GLN A 199 16.08 -11.96 11.38
N VAL A 200 15.48 -10.89 11.88
CA VAL A 200 15.79 -10.28 13.18
C VAL A 200 14.54 -10.13 14.02
N GLU A 201 14.70 -10.13 15.32
CA GLU A 201 13.62 -9.90 16.29
C GLU A 201 13.35 -8.39 16.46
N ALA A 202 12.84 -7.76 15.41
CA ALA A 202 12.47 -6.35 15.44
C ALA A 202 11.07 -6.16 14.88
N GLU A 203 10.37 -5.15 15.38
CA GLU A 203 9.11 -4.70 14.81
C GLU A 203 9.38 -3.95 13.49
N ARG A 204 8.48 -4.11 12.53
CA ARG A 204 8.42 -3.34 11.30
C ARG A 204 6.98 -3.00 10.98
N ARG A 205 6.55 -1.88 11.52
CA ARG A 205 5.20 -1.34 11.30
C ARG A 205 5.24 -0.37 10.13
N VAL A 206 4.31 -0.56 9.21
CA VAL A 206 4.15 0.29 8.03
C VAL A 206 2.67 0.60 7.85
N LEU A 207 2.32 1.87 7.86
CA LEU A 207 0.99 2.34 7.53
C LEU A 207 0.90 2.54 6.02
N HIS A 208 0.12 1.71 5.36
CA HIS A 208 -0.10 1.71 3.92
C HIS A 208 -1.42 2.39 3.63
N ILE A 209 -1.37 3.60 3.09
CA ILE A 209 -2.53 4.42 2.72
C ILE A 209 -2.62 4.47 1.20
N GLU A 210 -3.78 4.12 0.66
CA GLU A 210 -4.03 4.12 -0.78
C GLU A 210 -4.96 5.26 -1.15
N TYR A 211 -4.56 5.96 -2.20
CA TYR A 211 -5.28 7.10 -2.77
C TYR A 211 -5.75 6.74 -4.17
N ALA A 212 -6.97 7.16 -4.50
CA ALA A 212 -7.56 7.09 -5.83
C ALA A 212 -7.64 8.49 -6.44
N SER A 213 -7.54 8.61 -7.76
CA SER A 213 -7.63 9.88 -8.48
C SER A 213 -9.01 10.50 -8.38
N SER A 214 -10.06 9.67 -8.30
CA SER A 214 -11.46 10.07 -8.12
C SER A 214 -12.31 8.89 -7.63
N PRO A 215 -13.50 9.14 -7.07
CA PRO A 215 -14.45 8.09 -6.71
C PRO A 215 -14.91 7.24 -7.90
N SER A 216 -14.87 7.79 -9.12
CA SER A 216 -15.36 7.13 -10.33
C SER A 216 -14.42 6.11 -10.96
N ILE A 217 -13.22 5.88 -10.39
CA ILE A 217 -12.28 4.87 -10.92
C ILE A 217 -12.86 3.46 -10.95
N ALA A 218 -13.80 3.17 -10.06
CA ALA A 218 -14.46 1.88 -9.95
C ALA A 218 -15.78 1.79 -10.75
N ALA A 219 -16.16 2.83 -11.48
CA ALA A 219 -17.42 2.85 -12.22
C ALA A 219 -17.58 1.62 -13.14
N PRO A 220 -18.78 1.00 -13.19
CA PRO A 220 -20.05 1.40 -12.55
C PRO A 220 -20.21 0.97 -11.08
N LEU A 221 -19.14 0.51 -10.43
CA LEU A 221 -19.09 0.18 -9.00
C LEU A 221 -18.61 1.40 -8.20
N ASP A 222 -18.89 1.39 -6.89
CA ASP A 222 -18.45 2.42 -5.97
C ASP A 222 -17.35 1.89 -5.03
N LEU A 223 -16.26 2.65 -4.89
CA LEU A 223 -15.20 2.35 -3.92
C LEU A 223 -15.75 2.46 -2.50
N ALA A 224 -15.46 1.46 -1.68
CA ALA A 224 -15.64 1.57 -0.23
C ALA A 224 -14.44 2.30 0.40
N VAL A 225 -14.72 3.21 1.31
CA VAL A 225 -13.69 3.88 2.12
C VAL A 225 -13.45 3.06 3.40
N THR A 226 -12.22 2.54 3.60
CA THR A 226 -11.92 1.53 4.62
C THR A 226 -10.58 1.71 5.34
#